data_b7b7b86321e71a8ab598f6f46076a8f0
#
_entry.id   b7b7b86321e71a8ab598f6f46076a8f0
#
_cell.length_a   1.000
_cell.length_b   1.000
_cell.length_c   1.000
_cell.angle_alpha   90.00
_cell.angle_beta   90.00
_cell.angle_gamma   90.00
#
_symmetry.space_group_name_H-M   'P 1'
#
loop_
_entity.id
_entity.type
_entity.pdbx_description
1 polymer ?
#
loop_
_entity_poly.entity_id
_entity_poly.type
_entity_poly.pdbx_seq_one_letter_code
_entity_poly.pdbx_strand_id
1 'polypeptide(L)'
;SINTSRLTAAVAGRYLVHGFVWFNSNTTGQRQARLHKNGTVVTHAIVPGSAVAIVIHVSDILDLTANDYMELCVYQDSGGNLDVVGADAQTNFAMIRIG
;
A
#
# COMPACT_ATOMS: atom_id res chain seq x y z
N SER A 1 0.09 12.94 4.73
CA SER A 1 0.94 12.80 3.54
C SER A 1 0.69 11.47 2.85
N ILE A 2 0.95 11.42 1.59
CA ILE A 2 0.69 10.24 0.76
C ILE A 2 1.96 9.92 -0.02
N ASN A 3 2.41 8.67 0.10
CA ASN A 3 3.44 8.11 -0.77
C ASN A 3 2.78 7.10 -1.70
N THR A 4 3.16 7.13 -2.97
CA THR A 4 2.55 6.28 -3.98
C THR A 4 3.62 5.54 -4.77
N SER A 5 3.43 4.23 -4.93
CA SER A 5 4.21 3.39 -5.82
C SER A 5 3.27 2.76 -6.85
N ARG A 6 3.71 2.64 -8.09
CA ARG A 6 2.85 2.16 -9.18
C ARG A 6 3.47 0.97 -9.89
N LEU A 7 2.64 -0.04 -10.17
CA LEU A 7 2.98 -1.18 -11.02
C LEU A 7 1.92 -1.34 -12.10
N THR A 8 2.35 -1.56 -13.33
CA THR A 8 1.46 -1.66 -14.49
C THR A 8 1.45 -3.09 -15.04
N ALA A 9 0.26 -3.61 -15.33
CA ALA A 9 0.10 -4.91 -15.96
C ALA A 9 0.43 -4.80 -17.45
N ALA A 10 1.40 -5.61 -17.91
CA ALA A 10 1.76 -5.63 -19.32
C ALA A 10 0.80 -6.48 -20.15
N VAL A 11 0.22 -7.51 -19.54
CA VAL A 11 -0.72 -8.43 -20.20
C VAL A 11 -1.93 -8.65 -19.31
N ALA A 12 -3.05 -9.00 -19.92
CA ALA A 12 -4.27 -9.33 -19.18
C ALA A 12 -4.06 -10.62 -18.39
N GLY A 13 -4.69 -10.70 -17.21
CA GLY A 13 -4.62 -11.89 -16.38
C GLY A 13 -5.08 -11.61 -14.96
N ARG A 14 -4.93 -12.62 -14.13
CA ARG A 14 -5.20 -12.52 -12.71
C ARG A 14 -3.90 -12.26 -11.98
N TYR A 15 -3.91 -11.29 -11.09
CA TYR A 15 -2.71 -10.85 -10.39
C TYR A 15 -2.91 -10.91 -8.89
N LEU A 16 -1.88 -11.37 -8.18
CA LEU A 16 -1.75 -11.16 -6.75
C LEU A 16 -0.99 -9.84 -6.55
N VAL A 17 -1.60 -8.91 -5.85
CA VAL A 17 -1.01 -7.61 -5.57
C VAL A 17 -0.81 -7.52 -4.06
N HIS A 18 0.40 -7.21 -3.63
CA HIS A 18 0.75 -7.16 -2.21
C HIS A 18 1.63 -5.97 -1.92
N GLY A 19 1.32 -5.29 -0.83
CA GLY A 19 2.16 -4.22 -0.33
C GLY A 19 2.28 -4.28 1.17
N PHE A 20 3.39 -3.78 1.71
CA PHE A 20 3.48 -3.51 3.12
C PHE A 20 4.22 -2.19 3.35
N VAL A 21 3.89 -1.56 4.46
CA VAL A 21 4.44 -0.26 4.83
C VAL A 21 4.79 -0.30 6.32
N TRP A 22 5.99 0.17 6.64
CA TRP A 22 6.44 0.29 8.02
C TRP A 22 6.33 1.77 8.42
N PHE A 23 5.48 2.04 9.42
CA PHE A 23 5.33 3.37 10.00
C PHE A 23 6.15 3.49 11.28
N ASN A 24 6.77 4.64 11.48
CA ASN A 24 7.42 4.97 12.74
C ASN A 24 6.39 5.07 13.87
N SER A 25 6.85 4.93 15.11
CA SER A 25 6.00 5.03 16.28
C SER A 25 5.37 6.42 16.39
N ASN A 26 4.06 6.46 16.63
CA ASN A 26 3.30 7.67 16.91
C ASN A 26 1.91 7.22 17.34
N THR A 27 1.46 7.63 18.51
CA THR A 27 0.19 7.17 19.08
C THR A 27 -1.01 7.95 18.60
N THR A 28 -0.83 9.01 17.80
CA THR A 28 -1.89 9.89 17.36
C THR A 28 -2.46 9.45 16.02
N GLY A 29 -3.80 9.39 15.93
CA GLY A 29 -4.51 9.19 14.68
C GLY A 29 -4.45 7.77 14.15
N GLN A 30 -4.62 7.64 12.86
CA GLN A 30 -4.69 6.37 12.13
C GLN A 30 -3.58 6.25 11.11
N ARG A 31 -3.30 5.00 10.70
CA ARG A 31 -2.39 4.68 9.62
C ARG A 31 -3.16 3.84 8.62
N GLN A 32 -3.00 4.12 7.33
CA GLN A 32 -3.67 3.38 6.28
C GLN A 32 -2.71 3.01 5.19
N ALA A 33 -2.88 1.81 4.64
CA ALA A 33 -2.30 1.38 3.38
C ALA A 33 -3.45 1.03 2.45
N ARG A 34 -3.42 1.52 1.23
CA ARG A 34 -4.50 1.34 0.26
C ARG A 34 -3.94 0.83 -1.05
N LEU A 35 -4.68 -0.09 -1.68
CA LEU A 35 -4.43 -0.47 -3.06
C LEU A 35 -5.44 0.24 -3.94
N HIS A 36 -4.95 0.92 -4.96
CA HIS A 36 -5.76 1.59 -5.96
C HIS A 36 -5.58 0.90 -7.31
N LYS A 37 -6.68 0.62 -7.98
CA LYS A 37 -6.69 0.16 -9.37
C LYS A 37 -7.14 1.30 -10.26
N ASN A 38 -6.24 1.76 -11.16
CA ASN A 38 -6.52 2.86 -12.06
C ASN A 38 -7.05 4.11 -11.33
N GLY A 39 -6.49 4.38 -10.15
CA GLY A 39 -6.86 5.54 -9.36
C GLY A 39 -8.03 5.35 -8.40
N THR A 40 -8.64 4.16 -8.36
CA THR A 40 -9.79 3.88 -7.51
C THR A 40 -9.40 2.90 -6.41
N VAL A 41 -9.76 3.21 -5.16
CA VAL A 41 -9.50 2.32 -4.01
C VAL A 41 -10.23 1.00 -4.20
N VAL A 42 -9.51 -0.11 -4.13
CA VAL A 42 -10.10 -1.46 -4.19
C VAL A 42 -9.88 -2.23 -2.90
N THR A 43 -8.85 -1.90 -2.14
CA THR A 43 -8.53 -2.60 -0.88
C THR A 43 -7.81 -1.62 0.04
N HIS A 44 -8.11 -1.70 1.33
CA HIS A 44 -7.40 -0.87 2.31
C HIS A 44 -7.27 -1.61 3.63
N ALA A 45 -6.25 -1.22 4.39
CA ALA A 45 -6.04 -1.64 5.77
C ALA A 45 -5.82 -0.41 6.63
N ILE A 46 -6.48 -0.35 7.77
CA ILE A 46 -6.44 0.79 8.68
C ILE A 46 -6.08 0.28 10.06
N VAL A 47 -5.10 0.91 10.70
CA VAL A 47 -4.71 0.60 12.07
C VAL A 47 -4.58 1.89 12.87
N PRO A 48 -4.79 1.85 14.20
CA PRO A 48 -4.55 3.02 15.03
C PRO A 48 -3.05 3.31 15.14
N GLY A 49 -2.72 4.51 15.58
CA GLY A 49 -1.36 4.86 15.94
C GLY A 49 -0.85 3.97 17.07
N SER A 50 0.46 3.84 17.18
CA SER A 50 1.09 2.94 18.12
C SER A 50 2.33 3.59 18.75
N ALA A 51 2.61 3.20 20.00
CA ALA A 51 3.82 3.64 20.69
C ALA A 51 5.08 2.94 20.16
N VAL A 52 4.92 1.93 19.31
CA VAL A 52 6.03 1.24 18.63
C VAL A 52 5.79 1.34 17.12
N ALA A 53 6.86 1.10 16.35
CA ALA A 53 6.72 1.03 14.90
C ALA A 53 5.76 -0.09 14.52
N ILE A 54 4.98 0.12 13.47
CA ILE A 54 4.01 -0.86 13.00
C ILE A 54 4.19 -1.10 11.50
N VAL A 55 3.85 -2.33 11.08
CA VAL A 55 3.85 -2.72 9.68
C VAL A 55 2.42 -3.04 9.27
N ILE A 56 1.97 -2.44 8.18
CA ILE A 56 0.66 -2.72 7.60
C ILE A 56 0.86 -3.53 6.33
N HIS A 57 0.18 -4.66 6.24
CA HIS A 57 0.12 -5.46 5.02
C HIS A 57 -1.21 -5.27 4.34
N VAL A 58 -1.21 -5.14 3.02
CA VAL A 58 -2.43 -5.08 2.22
C VAL A 58 -2.21 -5.91 0.96
N SER A 59 -3.18 -6.77 0.63
CA SER A 59 -3.08 -7.61 -0.55
C SER A 59 -4.46 -7.89 -1.13
N ASP A 60 -4.49 -8.20 -2.42
CA ASP A 60 -5.71 -8.56 -3.10
C ASP A 60 -5.37 -9.37 -4.35
N ILE A 61 -6.35 -10.13 -4.83
CA ILE A 61 -6.25 -10.86 -6.09
C ILE A 61 -7.25 -10.22 -7.04
N LEU A 62 -6.77 -9.72 -8.17
CA LEU A 62 -7.55 -8.91 -9.09
C LEU A 62 -7.35 -9.37 -10.53
N ASP A 63 -8.41 -9.26 -11.34
CA ASP A 63 -8.30 -9.41 -12.78
C ASP A 63 -7.92 -8.05 -13.37
N LEU A 64 -6.82 -8.02 -14.12
CA LEU A 64 -6.34 -6.81 -14.78
C LEU A 64 -6.26 -7.04 -16.28
N THR A 65 -6.50 -5.98 -17.04
CA THR A 65 -6.25 -5.99 -18.48
C THR A 65 -4.90 -5.31 -18.76
N ALA A 66 -4.42 -5.43 -19.98
CA ALA A 66 -3.18 -4.75 -20.35
C ALA A 66 -3.30 -3.25 -20.10
N ASN A 67 -2.25 -2.67 -19.54
CA ASN A 67 -2.14 -1.26 -19.16
C ASN A 67 -2.92 -0.84 -17.90
N ASP A 68 -3.70 -1.72 -17.29
CA ASP A 68 -4.22 -1.45 -15.95
C ASP A 68 -3.05 -1.31 -14.99
N TYR A 69 -3.18 -0.40 -14.03
CA TYR A 69 -2.12 -0.22 -13.04
C TYR A 69 -2.67 -0.26 -11.63
N MET A 70 -1.81 -0.70 -10.73
CA MET A 70 -2.06 -0.70 -9.29
C MET A 70 -1.12 0.28 -8.61
N GLU A 71 -1.61 0.93 -7.58
CA GLU A 71 -0.83 1.85 -6.76
C GLU A 71 -0.96 1.47 -5.30
N LEU A 72 0.17 1.51 -4.59
CA LEU A 72 0.18 1.44 -3.14
C LEU A 72 0.21 2.87 -2.61
N CYS A 73 -0.85 3.27 -1.94
CA CYS A 73 -0.98 4.61 -1.36
C CYS A 73 -0.93 4.49 0.16
N VAL A 74 -0.15 5.36 0.78
CA VAL A 74 0.06 5.39 2.22
C VAL A 74 -0.55 6.67 2.77
N TYR A 75 -1.31 6.54 3.84
CA TYR A 75 -1.98 7.66 4.46
C TYR A 75 -1.78 7.62 5.97
N GLN A 76 -1.59 8.78 6.58
CA GLN A 76 -1.49 8.88 8.03
C GLN A 76 -2.19 10.14 8.52
N ASP A 77 -2.68 10.09 9.75
CA ASP A 77 -3.42 11.16 10.40
C ASP A 77 -2.87 11.32 11.81
N SER A 78 -1.62 11.75 11.89
CA SER A 78 -0.94 11.95 13.18
C SER A 78 -0.94 13.41 13.63
N GLY A 79 -1.53 14.30 12.84
CA GLY A 79 -1.52 15.73 13.11
C GLY A 79 -0.26 16.44 12.64
N GLY A 80 0.64 15.75 11.96
CA GLY A 80 1.88 16.28 11.42
C GLY A 80 2.54 15.27 10.49
N ASN A 81 3.77 15.53 10.12
CA ASN A 81 4.51 14.61 9.29
C ASN A 81 4.91 13.38 10.10
N LEU A 82 4.67 12.20 9.54
CA LEU A 82 5.12 10.94 10.09
C LEU A 82 5.88 10.20 9.00
N ASP A 83 7.12 9.84 9.30
CA ASP A 83 7.94 9.17 8.32
C ASP A 83 7.49 7.74 8.11
N VAL A 84 7.40 7.36 6.84
CA VAL A 84 7.34 5.96 6.43
C VAL A 84 8.78 5.52 6.23
N VAL A 85 9.14 4.39 6.83
CA VAL A 85 10.48 3.85 6.67
C VAL A 85 10.62 3.38 5.23
N GLY A 86 11.46 4.08 4.44
CA GLY A 86 11.53 3.93 2.99
C GLY A 86 12.56 2.94 2.48
N ALA A 87 13.23 2.21 3.36
CA ALA A 87 14.19 1.20 2.91
C ALA A 87 13.45 0.01 2.27
N ASP A 88 14.05 -0.59 1.26
CA ASP A 88 13.42 -1.65 0.46
C ASP A 88 12.92 -2.82 1.30
N ALA A 89 13.60 -3.14 2.40
CA ALA A 89 13.21 -4.23 3.28
C ALA A 89 12.03 -3.87 4.21
N GLN A 90 11.63 -2.60 4.27
CA GLN A 90 10.67 -2.09 5.25
C GLN A 90 9.41 -1.52 4.59
N THR A 91 9.46 -1.24 3.30
CA THR A 91 8.30 -0.82 2.51
C THR A 91 8.42 -1.48 1.16
N ASN A 92 7.40 -2.21 0.75
CA ASN A 92 7.47 -3.02 -0.47
C ASN A 92 6.12 -3.04 -1.17
N PHE A 93 6.17 -3.15 -2.49
CA PHE A 93 4.99 -3.29 -3.32
C PHE A 93 5.32 -4.26 -4.46
N ALA A 94 4.55 -5.34 -4.55
CA ALA A 94 4.79 -6.40 -5.53
C ALA A 94 3.50 -6.79 -6.24
N MET A 95 3.63 -7.23 -7.48
CA MET A 95 2.51 -7.72 -8.28
C MET A 95 2.97 -8.92 -9.09
N ILE A 96 2.23 -10.04 -9.00
CA ILE A 96 2.59 -11.29 -9.66
C ILE A 96 1.37 -11.80 -10.42
N ARG A 97 1.56 -12.14 -11.70
CA ARG A 97 0.51 -12.75 -12.49
C ARG A 97 0.36 -14.23 -12.09
N ILE A 98 -0.85 -14.63 -11.75
CA ILE A 98 -1.14 -15.99 -11.27
C ILE A 98 -2.17 -16.74 -12.13
N GLY A 99 -2.67 -16.12 -13.17
CA GLY A 99 -3.65 -16.81 -14.02
C GLY A 99 -4.00 -16.15 -15.34
#